data_749b3e1e85070091faa9f9c43fe1feb0
#
_entry.id   749b3e1e85070091faa9f9c43fe1feb0
#
_cell.length_a   1.000
_cell.length_b   1.000
_cell.length_c   1.000
_cell.angle_alpha   90.00
_cell.angle_beta   90.00
_cell.angle_gamma   90.00
#
_symmetry.space_group_name_H-M   'P 1'
#
loop_
_entity.id
_entity.type
_entity.pdbx_description
1 polymer ?
#
loop_
_entity_poly.entity_id
_entity_poly.type
_entity_poly.pdbx_seq_one_letter_code
_entity_poly.pdbx_strand_id
1 'polypeptide(L)'
;MISHDTTKNASNPIALWGGRFSSGPSKELAALSKSTQFDWRLADDDIAGSRAHAFALYRAGLISKEEYSELICSLNELQNQVDSGTFVPIEEDEDEATALERGLLEIAGSKLGGKLRAGRSRNDQIAALIRMFLRRHARFIANLLLTVCKALITQSKNAEDAVMPGRTHMQHAQPILLAHQLMAHVWPLLRNIQRLVDWDSRANESPYGAGALAGNTLGLNADGVAKELGFDAVCANSIDATASRDIVAEFAFISAMIGVDISRLSEEIIIWNTQEFAFVRLDDAYSTGSSIMPQKKNPDIAELARGKSGRLIGDLTGLMATLKGLPTAYARDLQEDKEAVFDQIDTLEVLLPAFAGMLKTMQFDFKRLREQSATGFALATDIAEWLVKQGVPFRNAHTLSGLCVKRAEEIGGDLADLSDDDFANILDGFIDCNQIPNLRKLLSSDGSVASRCTRGGTALVRVLEQINEAESKVNEYSKFASSTSDGSAYSSSSK
;
A
#
# COMPACT_ATOMS: atom_id res chain seq x y z
N MET A 1 -3.04 70.78 13.15
CA MET A 1 -3.19 69.74 14.19
C MET A 1 -4.23 68.76 13.69
N ILE A 2 -3.80 67.63 13.17
CA ILE A 2 -4.69 66.54 12.77
C ILE A 2 -4.51 65.47 13.86
N SER A 3 -5.48 65.32 14.72
CA SER A 3 -5.51 64.26 15.73
C SER A 3 -5.74 62.93 15.05
N HIS A 4 -4.73 62.09 15.03
CA HIS A 4 -4.88 60.68 14.70
C HIS A 4 -5.59 59.98 15.89
N ASP A 5 -6.85 59.72 15.71
CA ASP A 5 -7.61 58.84 16.57
C ASP A 5 -7.21 57.40 16.26
N THR A 6 -6.33 56.82 17.09
CA THR A 6 -5.76 55.49 16.94
C THR A 6 -6.54 54.41 17.69
N THR A 7 -7.83 54.62 17.95
CA THR A 7 -8.63 53.68 18.75
C THR A 7 -9.88 53.23 18.01
N LYS A 8 -9.77 52.61 16.87
CA LYS A 8 -10.81 51.74 16.27
C LYS A 8 -10.26 50.90 15.11
N ASN A 9 -9.52 49.87 15.43
CA ASN A 9 -9.48 48.65 14.64
C ASN A 9 -9.00 47.53 15.59
N ALA A 10 -9.99 46.97 16.33
CA ALA A 10 -9.82 45.65 16.89
C ALA A 10 -9.79 44.70 15.66
N SER A 11 -8.64 44.50 15.11
CA SER A 11 -8.37 43.45 14.14
C SER A 11 -8.82 42.14 14.77
N ASN A 12 -9.57 41.34 14.02
CA ASN A 12 -9.92 39.97 14.38
C ASN A 12 -8.64 39.29 14.90
N PRO A 13 -8.54 38.92 16.18
CA PRO A 13 -7.27 38.49 16.80
C PRO A 13 -6.72 37.19 16.22
N ILE A 14 -7.43 36.54 15.30
CA ILE A 14 -7.14 35.24 14.73
C ILE A 14 -6.43 35.32 13.36
N ALA A 15 -6.49 36.45 12.66
CA ALA A 15 -5.83 36.58 11.35
C ALA A 15 -4.34 36.94 11.47
N LEU A 16 -3.47 36.00 11.18
CA LEU A 16 -1.99 36.13 11.26
C LEU A 16 -1.36 37.19 10.32
N TRP A 17 -2.11 37.68 9.33
CA TRP A 17 -1.61 38.59 8.26
C TRP A 17 -2.45 39.87 8.12
N GLY A 18 -3.09 40.29 9.20
CA GLY A 18 -4.04 41.44 9.22
C GLY A 18 -3.43 42.83 9.06
N GLY A 19 -2.14 43.02 9.30
CA GLY A 19 -1.55 44.40 9.42
C GLY A 19 -1.53 45.22 8.11
N ARG A 20 -1.59 44.61 6.95
CA ARG A 20 -1.61 45.29 5.65
C ARG A 20 -3.02 45.43 5.05
N PHE A 21 -3.91 44.54 5.43
CA PHE A 21 -5.25 44.48 4.83
C PHE A 21 -6.24 45.32 5.62
N SER A 22 -7.14 46.02 4.92
CA SER A 22 -8.18 46.85 5.51
C SER A 22 -9.40 46.09 6.00
N SER A 23 -9.54 44.82 5.58
CA SER A 23 -10.63 43.92 5.96
C SER A 23 -10.12 42.47 6.04
N GLY A 24 -10.84 41.63 6.77
CA GLY A 24 -10.63 40.18 6.75
C GLY A 24 -11.01 39.55 5.40
N PRO A 25 -10.76 38.23 5.21
CA PRO A 25 -11.16 37.52 4.00
C PRO A 25 -12.68 37.54 3.82
N SER A 26 -13.15 37.50 2.58
CA SER A 26 -14.57 37.30 2.29
C SER A 26 -15.03 35.92 2.77
N LYS A 27 -16.34 35.75 2.99
CA LYS A 27 -16.89 34.44 3.41
C LYS A 27 -16.60 33.34 2.38
N GLU A 28 -16.63 33.69 1.09
CA GLU A 28 -16.34 32.75 0.01
C GLU A 28 -14.88 32.33 0.01
N LEU A 29 -13.94 33.29 0.23
CA LEU A 29 -12.51 32.97 0.34
C LEU A 29 -12.23 32.12 1.59
N ALA A 30 -12.84 32.46 2.73
CA ALA A 30 -12.70 31.69 3.95
C ALA A 30 -13.19 30.24 3.78
N ALA A 31 -14.36 30.06 3.14
CA ALA A 31 -14.90 28.73 2.87
C ALA A 31 -14.03 27.92 1.89
N LEU A 32 -13.49 28.58 0.84
CA LEU A 32 -12.60 27.92 -0.13
C LEU A 32 -11.24 27.55 0.49
N SER A 33 -10.78 28.31 1.47
CA SER A 33 -9.45 28.17 2.08
C SER A 33 -9.44 27.17 3.24
N LYS A 34 -10.58 26.87 3.83
CA LYS A 34 -10.71 26.04 5.03
C LYS A 34 -10.29 24.60 4.75
N SER A 35 -9.43 24.03 5.60
CA SER A 35 -8.89 22.67 5.45
C SER A 35 -9.00 21.83 6.73
N THR A 36 -9.48 22.42 7.85
CA THR A 36 -9.59 21.70 9.13
C THR A 36 -10.37 20.39 9.06
N GLN A 37 -11.30 20.24 8.10
CA GLN A 37 -12.11 19.03 7.91
C GLN A 37 -11.28 17.81 7.47
N PHE A 38 -10.09 17.99 6.91
CA PHE A 38 -9.22 16.90 6.50
C PHE A 38 -7.81 16.97 7.11
N ASP A 39 -7.27 18.17 7.39
CA ASP A 39 -5.88 18.31 7.87
C ASP A 39 -5.73 18.20 9.39
N TRP A 40 -6.82 18.23 10.16
CA TRP A 40 -6.79 18.06 11.61
C TRP A 40 -6.08 16.77 12.06
N ARG A 41 -6.04 15.75 11.22
CA ARG A 41 -5.30 14.49 11.46
C ARG A 41 -3.78 14.67 11.56
N LEU A 42 -3.26 15.85 11.20
CA LEU A 42 -1.85 16.21 11.34
C LEU A 42 -1.52 16.88 12.70
N ALA A 43 -2.50 17.07 13.57
CA ALA A 43 -2.33 17.82 14.83
C ALA A 43 -1.20 17.25 15.71
N ASP A 44 -1.09 15.94 15.83
CA ASP A 44 -0.03 15.27 16.61
C ASP A 44 1.36 15.57 16.03
N ASP A 45 1.47 15.52 14.70
CA ASP A 45 2.71 15.80 13.99
C ASP A 45 3.11 17.29 14.15
N ASP A 46 2.14 18.22 14.11
CA ASP A 46 2.41 19.63 14.31
C ASP A 46 2.82 19.95 15.76
N ILE A 47 2.16 19.36 16.75
CA ILE A 47 2.58 19.54 18.16
C ILE A 47 4.01 19.00 18.37
N ALA A 48 4.34 17.85 17.75
CA ALA A 48 5.71 17.32 17.77
C ALA A 48 6.70 18.28 17.08
N GLY A 49 6.35 18.81 15.90
CA GLY A 49 7.10 19.84 15.19
C GLY A 49 7.28 21.11 16.01
N SER A 50 6.24 21.54 16.72
CA SER A 50 6.25 22.72 17.61
C SER A 50 7.17 22.53 18.81
N ARG A 51 7.25 21.33 19.40
CA ARG A 51 8.21 21.01 20.47
C ARG A 51 9.67 21.10 19.98
N ALA A 52 9.95 20.48 18.81
CA ALA A 52 11.28 20.52 18.21
C ALA A 52 11.70 21.97 17.85
N HIS A 53 10.74 22.77 17.35
CA HIS A 53 10.96 24.16 17.03
C HIS A 53 11.22 25.03 18.29
N ALA A 54 10.47 24.82 19.37
CA ALA A 54 10.72 25.49 20.67
C ALA A 54 12.13 25.19 21.17
N PHE A 55 12.60 23.94 21.02
CA PHE A 55 13.98 23.58 21.35
C PHE A 55 15.01 24.35 20.49
N ALA A 56 14.77 24.48 19.19
CA ALA A 56 15.64 25.24 18.28
C ALA A 56 15.69 26.73 18.66
N LEU A 57 14.56 27.35 19.02
CA LEU A 57 14.49 28.73 19.50
C LEU A 57 15.30 28.91 20.79
N TYR A 58 15.18 27.99 21.75
CA TYR A 58 15.97 27.99 22.96
C TYR A 58 17.48 27.88 22.68
N ARG A 59 17.87 26.95 21.82
CA ARG A 59 19.28 26.73 21.42
C ARG A 59 19.88 27.95 20.70
N ALA A 60 19.06 28.70 19.97
CA ALA A 60 19.44 29.93 19.30
C ALA A 60 19.45 31.16 20.24
N GLY A 61 19.06 31.01 21.52
CA GLY A 61 19.00 32.09 22.50
C GLY A 61 17.84 33.07 22.27
N LEU A 62 16.83 32.71 21.50
CA LEU A 62 15.68 33.57 21.22
C LEU A 62 14.61 33.52 22.32
N ILE A 63 14.61 32.43 23.09
CA ILE A 63 13.81 32.26 24.31
C ILE A 63 14.70 31.78 25.45
N SER A 64 14.34 32.12 26.70
CA SER A 64 15.05 31.65 27.87
C SER A 64 14.76 30.18 28.17
N LYS A 65 15.53 29.59 29.11
CA LYS A 65 15.27 28.21 29.56
C LYS A 65 13.91 28.08 30.23
N GLU A 66 13.50 29.07 30.99
CA GLU A 66 12.21 29.13 31.69
C GLU A 66 11.08 29.22 30.67
N GLU A 67 11.18 30.09 29.67
CA GLU A 67 10.21 30.23 28.56
C GLU A 67 10.11 28.95 27.74
N TYR A 68 11.23 28.26 27.45
CA TYR A 68 11.23 26.95 26.80
C TYR A 68 10.48 25.91 27.64
N SER A 69 10.78 25.82 28.94
CA SER A 69 10.10 24.85 29.82
C SER A 69 8.60 25.09 29.87
N GLU A 70 8.18 26.37 29.97
CA GLU A 70 6.77 26.75 29.98
C GLU A 70 6.06 26.43 28.64
N LEU A 71 6.72 26.68 27.49
CA LEU A 71 6.19 26.29 26.17
C LEU A 71 6.01 24.78 26.06
N ILE A 72 6.97 23.98 26.52
CA ILE A 72 6.84 22.51 26.47
C ILE A 72 5.69 22.03 27.37
N CYS A 73 5.53 22.63 28.58
CA CYS A 73 4.38 22.32 29.44
C CYS A 73 3.05 22.67 28.75
N SER A 74 2.98 23.84 28.11
CA SER A 74 1.77 24.29 27.39
C SER A 74 1.46 23.42 26.17
N LEU A 75 2.47 23.00 25.40
CA LEU A 75 2.29 22.07 24.27
C LEU A 75 1.87 20.67 24.73
N ASN A 76 2.33 20.20 25.90
CA ASN A 76 1.88 18.95 26.47
C ASN A 76 0.42 19.03 26.95
N GLU A 77 0.04 20.15 27.56
CA GLU A 77 -1.36 20.40 27.93
C GLU A 77 -2.27 20.45 26.69
N LEU A 78 -1.86 21.15 25.64
CA LEU A 78 -2.58 21.20 24.37
C LEU A 78 -2.73 19.79 23.77
N GLN A 79 -1.66 18.98 23.77
CA GLN A 79 -1.72 17.59 23.32
C GLN A 79 -2.77 16.77 24.11
N ASN A 80 -2.76 16.89 25.45
CA ASN A 80 -3.73 16.19 26.28
C ASN A 80 -5.18 16.61 25.95
N GLN A 81 -5.39 17.87 25.63
CA GLN A 81 -6.70 18.40 25.24
C GLN A 81 -7.12 17.91 23.85
N VAL A 82 -6.19 17.80 22.90
CA VAL A 82 -6.41 17.20 21.57
C VAL A 82 -6.74 15.71 21.72
N ASP A 83 -5.94 14.96 22.45
CA ASP A 83 -6.12 13.51 22.66
C ASP A 83 -7.46 13.18 23.34
N SER A 84 -7.88 14.02 24.30
CA SER A 84 -9.17 13.85 24.98
C SER A 84 -10.38 14.40 24.20
N GLY A 85 -10.14 15.07 23.07
CA GLY A 85 -11.19 15.71 22.27
C GLY A 85 -11.82 16.95 22.92
N THR A 86 -11.20 17.50 23.97
CA THR A 86 -11.65 18.73 24.63
C THR A 86 -11.21 19.99 23.89
N PHE A 87 -10.19 19.90 23.08
CA PHE A 87 -9.78 20.92 22.11
C PHE A 87 -9.99 20.42 20.68
N VAL A 88 -10.76 21.16 19.91
CA VAL A 88 -11.09 20.88 18.51
C VAL A 88 -11.05 22.15 17.68
N PRO A 89 -10.86 22.08 16.36
CA PRO A 89 -11.01 23.23 15.47
C PRO A 89 -12.40 23.87 15.58
N ILE A 90 -12.45 25.21 15.44
CA ILE A 90 -13.68 25.99 15.37
C ILE A 90 -13.89 26.55 13.96
N GLU A 91 -15.01 27.22 13.71
CA GLU A 91 -15.36 27.72 12.38
C GLU A 91 -14.35 28.77 11.88
N GLU A 92 -13.77 29.54 12.78
CA GLU A 92 -12.81 30.60 12.49
C GLU A 92 -11.39 30.08 12.17
N ASP A 93 -11.09 28.83 12.51
CA ASP A 93 -9.79 28.22 12.19
C ASP A 93 -9.72 27.84 10.69
N GLU A 94 -8.71 28.38 10.00
CA GLU A 94 -8.48 28.12 8.57
C GLU A 94 -7.96 26.71 8.32
N ASP A 95 -7.00 26.26 9.13
CA ASP A 95 -6.27 24.99 9.05
C ASP A 95 -5.88 24.49 10.45
N GLU A 96 -5.31 23.29 10.53
CA GLU A 96 -4.90 22.65 11.78
C GLU A 96 -3.91 23.53 12.57
N ALA A 97 -2.97 24.17 11.87
CA ALA A 97 -1.96 24.98 12.51
C ALA A 97 -2.52 26.31 13.08
N THR A 98 -3.57 26.90 12.47
CA THR A 98 -4.28 28.05 13.07
C THR A 98 -5.00 27.61 14.35
N ALA A 99 -5.66 26.45 14.32
CA ALA A 99 -6.33 25.91 15.49
C ALA A 99 -5.33 25.66 16.63
N LEU A 100 -4.21 24.99 16.36
CA LEU A 100 -3.20 24.69 17.39
C LEU A 100 -2.50 25.95 17.92
N GLU A 101 -2.27 26.95 17.05
CA GLU A 101 -1.76 28.25 17.52
C GLU A 101 -2.73 28.93 18.47
N ARG A 102 -4.05 28.95 18.14
CA ARG A 102 -5.08 29.46 19.04
C ARG A 102 -5.04 28.74 20.39
N GLY A 103 -5.01 27.39 20.39
CA GLY A 103 -4.95 26.61 21.62
C GLY A 103 -3.69 26.92 22.46
N LEU A 104 -2.53 27.04 21.81
CA LEU A 104 -1.31 27.42 22.51
C LEU A 104 -1.36 28.83 23.11
N LEU A 105 -1.95 29.80 22.38
CA LEU A 105 -2.13 31.16 22.87
C LEU A 105 -3.09 31.24 24.07
N GLU A 106 -4.13 30.41 24.09
CA GLU A 106 -5.09 30.29 25.19
C GLU A 106 -4.38 29.75 26.47
N ILE A 107 -3.48 28.78 26.32
CA ILE A 107 -2.78 28.13 27.45
C ILE A 107 -1.57 28.97 27.92
N ALA A 108 -0.65 29.34 27.01
CA ALA A 108 0.62 29.99 27.32
C ALA A 108 0.52 31.52 27.35
N GLY A 109 -0.59 32.09 26.91
CA GLY A 109 -0.77 33.52 26.71
C GLY A 109 -0.06 34.04 25.44
N SER A 110 -0.54 35.17 24.92
CA SER A 110 -0.06 35.77 23.66
C SER A 110 1.42 36.17 23.68
N LYS A 111 1.94 36.58 24.84
CA LYS A 111 3.35 37.01 24.98
C LYS A 111 4.34 35.84 24.79
N LEU A 112 4.04 34.69 25.36
CA LEU A 112 4.93 33.51 25.27
C LEU A 112 4.58 32.66 24.05
N GLY A 113 3.31 32.27 23.86
CA GLY A 113 2.87 31.45 22.75
C GLY A 113 3.21 32.07 21.40
N GLY A 114 3.08 33.40 21.25
CA GLY A 114 3.41 34.11 20.02
C GLY A 114 4.92 34.05 19.63
N LYS A 115 5.81 33.73 20.56
CA LYS A 115 7.25 33.55 20.25
C LYS A 115 7.53 32.30 19.44
N LEU A 116 6.67 31.28 19.52
CA LEU A 116 6.88 30.00 18.84
C LEU A 116 6.92 30.12 17.33
N ARG A 117 6.28 31.15 16.73
CA ARG A 117 6.27 31.32 15.27
C ARG A 117 7.57 31.88 14.67
N ALA A 118 8.49 32.35 15.46
CA ALA A 118 9.71 33.01 14.96
C ALA A 118 10.52 32.03 14.07
N GLY A 119 10.75 32.42 12.81
CA GLY A 119 11.55 31.66 11.86
C GLY A 119 10.85 30.44 11.21
N ARG A 120 9.58 30.18 11.51
CA ARG A 120 8.77 29.09 10.94
C ARG A 120 7.79 29.65 9.91
N SER A 121 7.67 28.98 8.78
CA SER A 121 6.64 29.22 7.77
C SER A 121 5.65 28.03 7.71
N ARG A 122 4.41 28.29 7.26
CA ARG A 122 3.49 27.20 6.91
C ARG A 122 4.04 26.30 5.83
N ASN A 123 4.88 26.83 4.94
CA ASN A 123 5.38 26.10 3.77
C ASN A 123 6.30 24.94 4.18
N ASP A 124 7.32 25.18 5.01
CA ASP A 124 8.22 24.15 5.51
C ASP A 124 7.55 23.28 6.57
N GLN A 125 6.70 23.87 7.40
CA GLN A 125 5.91 23.17 8.40
C GLN A 125 5.07 22.06 7.76
N ILE A 126 4.14 22.39 6.87
CA ILE A 126 3.23 21.41 6.27
C ILE A 126 3.98 20.35 5.43
N ALA A 127 5.08 20.75 4.76
CA ALA A 127 5.92 19.81 4.05
C ALA A 127 6.59 18.76 4.97
N ALA A 128 6.93 19.15 6.21
CA ALA A 128 7.44 18.22 7.22
C ALA A 128 6.32 17.33 7.79
N LEU A 129 5.18 17.93 8.13
CA LEU A 129 4.06 17.20 8.74
C LEU A 129 3.55 16.08 7.84
N ILE A 130 3.37 16.35 6.54
CA ILE A 130 2.91 15.32 5.60
C ILE A 130 3.93 14.18 5.46
N ARG A 131 5.24 14.48 5.47
CA ARG A 131 6.29 13.44 5.47
C ARG A 131 6.24 12.58 6.73
N MET A 132 6.12 13.20 7.93
CA MET A 132 6.00 12.48 9.20
C MET A 132 4.77 11.57 9.21
N PHE A 133 3.63 12.11 8.81
CA PHE A 133 2.37 11.38 8.70
C PHE A 133 2.49 10.18 7.75
N LEU A 134 2.95 10.39 6.53
CA LEU A 134 3.08 9.34 5.52
C LEU A 134 4.08 8.26 5.92
N ARG A 135 5.21 8.62 6.56
CA ARG A 135 6.21 7.66 7.05
C ARG A 135 5.63 6.74 8.13
N ARG A 136 4.80 7.27 9.02
CA ARG A 136 4.07 6.50 10.03
C ARG A 136 3.07 5.53 9.37
N HIS A 137 2.26 6.03 8.45
CA HIS A 137 1.26 5.21 7.75
C HIS A 137 1.88 4.19 6.77
N ALA A 138 3.05 4.47 6.20
CA ALA A 138 3.80 3.49 5.41
C ALA A 138 4.12 2.22 6.21
N ARG A 139 4.52 2.38 7.48
CA ARG A 139 4.78 1.25 8.40
C ARG A 139 3.50 0.50 8.74
N PHE A 140 2.44 1.23 9.00
CA PHE A 140 1.14 0.63 9.29
C PHE A 140 0.60 -0.16 8.09
N ILE A 141 0.60 0.41 6.89
CA ILE A 141 0.20 -0.27 5.64
C ILE A 141 1.10 -1.48 5.37
N ALA A 142 2.42 -1.38 5.59
CA ALA A 142 3.33 -2.51 5.46
C ALA A 142 2.92 -3.66 6.41
N ASN A 143 2.55 -3.37 7.65
CA ASN A 143 2.06 -4.38 8.60
C ASN A 143 0.76 -5.05 8.13
N LEU A 144 -0.17 -4.28 7.57
CA LEU A 144 -1.41 -4.82 7.00
C LEU A 144 -1.13 -5.71 5.78
N LEU A 145 -0.21 -5.31 4.89
CA LEU A 145 0.23 -6.14 3.76
C LEU A 145 0.92 -7.43 4.21
N LEU A 146 1.74 -7.37 5.25
CA LEU A 146 2.35 -8.56 5.86
C LEU A 146 1.29 -9.53 6.38
N THR A 147 0.17 -9.01 6.90
CA THR A 147 -0.96 -9.84 7.35
C THR A 147 -1.63 -10.55 6.17
N VAL A 148 -1.80 -9.86 5.03
CA VAL A 148 -2.31 -10.47 3.79
C VAL A 148 -1.33 -11.53 3.27
N CYS A 149 -0.02 -11.23 3.22
CA CYS A 149 1.01 -12.20 2.82
C CYS A 149 1.00 -13.45 3.70
N LYS A 150 0.92 -13.28 5.02
CA LYS A 150 0.85 -14.41 5.98
C LYS A 150 -0.39 -15.27 5.76
N ALA A 151 -1.55 -14.67 5.44
CA ALA A 151 -2.76 -15.43 5.12
C ALA A 151 -2.57 -16.29 3.86
N LEU A 152 -2.02 -15.73 2.78
CA LEU A 152 -1.72 -16.46 1.54
C LEU A 152 -0.69 -17.57 1.75
N ILE A 153 0.39 -17.30 2.48
CA ILE A 153 1.42 -18.28 2.81
C ILE A 153 0.82 -19.43 3.63
N THR A 154 -0.06 -19.13 4.59
CA THR A 154 -0.73 -20.15 5.38
C THR A 154 -1.64 -21.02 4.51
N GLN A 155 -2.43 -20.42 3.62
CA GLN A 155 -3.25 -21.16 2.66
C GLN A 155 -2.38 -22.00 1.71
N SER A 156 -1.23 -21.47 1.27
CA SER A 156 -0.28 -22.23 0.43
C SER A 156 0.28 -23.47 1.14
N LYS A 157 0.58 -23.35 2.43
CA LYS A 157 1.03 -24.49 3.25
C LYS A 157 -0.08 -25.52 3.45
N ASN A 158 -1.31 -25.06 3.72
CA ASN A 158 -2.48 -25.92 3.92
C ASN A 158 -2.92 -26.64 2.62
N ALA A 159 -2.57 -26.09 1.48
CA ALA A 159 -2.85 -26.69 0.17
C ALA A 159 -1.96 -27.91 -0.14
N GLU A 160 -0.83 -28.08 0.59
CA GLU A 160 0.10 -29.19 0.39
C GLU A 160 0.47 -29.42 -1.09
N ASP A 161 0.10 -30.58 -1.64
CA ASP A 161 0.30 -30.98 -3.03
C ASP A 161 -0.96 -30.86 -3.90
N ALA A 162 -1.95 -30.11 -3.45
CA ALA A 162 -3.20 -29.91 -4.19
C ALA A 162 -2.95 -29.30 -5.56
N VAL A 163 -3.36 -30.04 -6.61
CA VAL A 163 -3.22 -29.62 -8.00
C VAL A 163 -4.45 -28.83 -8.45
N MET A 164 -4.24 -27.89 -9.37
CA MET A 164 -5.29 -27.12 -10.03
C MET A 164 -4.96 -26.89 -11.51
N PRO A 165 -5.96 -26.49 -12.34
CA PRO A 165 -5.69 -26.08 -13.71
C PRO A 165 -4.99 -24.72 -13.74
N GLY A 166 -3.73 -24.67 -14.19
CA GLY A 166 -3.10 -23.43 -14.59
C GLY A 166 -3.75 -22.89 -15.86
N ARG A 167 -3.89 -21.57 -15.98
CA ARG A 167 -4.60 -20.91 -17.07
C ARG A 167 -3.79 -19.80 -17.71
N THR A 168 -3.90 -19.69 -19.03
CA THR A 168 -3.53 -18.51 -19.81
C THR A 168 -4.71 -18.16 -20.72
N HIS A 169 -4.98 -16.86 -20.94
CA HIS A 169 -6.15 -16.42 -21.73
C HIS A 169 -7.49 -17.02 -21.24
N MET A 170 -7.59 -17.30 -19.95
CA MET A 170 -8.72 -18.01 -19.32
C MET A 170 -8.94 -19.44 -19.81
N GLN A 171 -8.05 -20.00 -20.66
CA GLN A 171 -8.07 -21.37 -21.12
C GLN A 171 -7.18 -22.27 -20.26
N HIS A 172 -7.50 -23.57 -20.18
CA HIS A 172 -6.63 -24.54 -19.54
C HIS A 172 -5.28 -24.58 -20.25
N ALA A 173 -4.19 -24.50 -19.47
CA ALA A 173 -2.84 -24.52 -19.98
C ALA A 173 -2.11 -25.77 -19.49
N GLN A 174 -1.66 -25.77 -18.24
CA GLN A 174 -0.89 -26.85 -17.65
C GLN A 174 -1.32 -27.05 -16.19
N PRO A 175 -1.27 -28.29 -15.64
CA PRO A 175 -1.45 -28.48 -14.20
C PRO A 175 -0.39 -27.73 -13.38
N ILE A 176 -0.84 -27.13 -12.30
CA ILE A 176 0.02 -26.45 -11.33
C ILE A 176 -0.41 -26.83 -9.91
N LEU A 177 0.43 -26.55 -8.91
CA LEU A 177 -0.01 -26.58 -7.52
C LEU A 177 -0.84 -25.34 -7.18
N LEU A 178 -1.89 -25.51 -6.38
CA LEU A 178 -2.65 -24.40 -5.81
C LEU A 178 -1.73 -23.48 -5.00
N ALA A 179 -0.82 -24.05 -4.21
CA ALA A 179 0.20 -23.30 -3.48
C ALA A 179 1.05 -22.42 -4.39
N HIS A 180 1.39 -22.90 -5.60
CA HIS A 180 2.13 -22.10 -6.59
C HIS A 180 1.33 -20.88 -7.07
N GLN A 181 0.03 -21.05 -7.35
CA GLN A 181 -0.87 -19.95 -7.73
C GLN A 181 -1.00 -18.92 -6.61
N LEU A 182 -1.18 -19.36 -5.36
CA LEU A 182 -1.29 -18.44 -4.22
C LEU A 182 0.01 -17.68 -3.98
N MET A 183 1.15 -18.35 -4.11
CA MET A 183 2.47 -17.68 -4.00
C MET A 183 2.71 -16.65 -5.09
N ALA A 184 2.11 -16.79 -6.28
CA ALA A 184 2.20 -15.78 -7.33
C ALA A 184 1.63 -14.43 -6.91
N HIS A 185 0.68 -14.39 -5.96
CA HIS A 185 0.13 -13.17 -5.38
C HIS A 185 0.95 -12.63 -4.18
N VAL A 186 1.71 -13.47 -3.50
CA VAL A 186 2.58 -13.03 -2.38
C VAL A 186 3.72 -12.14 -2.90
N TRP A 187 4.35 -12.51 -4.01
CA TRP A 187 5.52 -11.80 -4.54
C TRP A 187 5.27 -10.32 -4.91
N PRO A 188 4.17 -9.94 -5.58
CA PRO A 188 3.85 -8.54 -5.84
C PRO A 188 3.64 -7.74 -4.55
N LEU A 189 2.96 -8.32 -3.55
CA LEU A 189 2.72 -7.66 -2.26
C LEU A 189 4.03 -7.42 -1.50
N LEU A 190 4.95 -8.39 -1.49
CA LEU A 190 6.29 -8.22 -0.91
C LEU A 190 7.08 -7.12 -1.64
N ARG A 191 6.95 -7.01 -2.98
CA ARG A 191 7.56 -5.90 -3.73
C ARG A 191 6.95 -4.54 -3.38
N ASN A 192 5.66 -4.48 -3.06
CA ASN A 192 5.04 -3.24 -2.59
C ASN A 192 5.55 -2.83 -1.20
N ILE A 193 5.75 -3.80 -0.30
CA ILE A 193 6.39 -3.51 0.99
C ILE A 193 7.83 -3.01 0.78
N GLN A 194 8.59 -3.62 -0.11
CA GLN A 194 9.93 -3.14 -0.46
C GLN A 194 9.90 -1.71 -1.00
N ARG A 195 8.92 -1.37 -1.87
CA ARG A 195 8.74 0.01 -2.34
C ARG A 195 8.49 0.98 -1.18
N LEU A 196 7.70 0.60 -0.18
CA LEU A 196 7.48 1.44 1.01
C LEU A 196 8.79 1.65 1.80
N VAL A 197 9.62 0.61 1.95
CA VAL A 197 10.94 0.71 2.60
C VAL A 197 11.87 1.64 1.81
N ASP A 198 11.96 1.44 0.51
CA ASP A 198 12.81 2.27 -0.36
C ASP A 198 12.31 3.73 -0.42
N TRP A 199 11.01 3.94 -0.43
CA TRP A 199 10.36 5.25 -0.35
C TRP A 199 10.67 5.95 0.98
N ASP A 200 10.56 5.25 2.10
CA ASP A 200 10.84 5.82 3.44
C ASP A 200 12.26 6.38 3.53
N SER A 201 13.23 5.72 2.90
CA SER A 201 14.61 6.22 2.88
C SER A 201 14.75 7.56 2.15
N ARG A 202 13.97 7.82 1.09
CA ARG A 202 13.92 9.11 0.39
C ARG A 202 13.09 10.14 1.11
N ALA A 203 12.02 9.73 1.78
CA ALA A 203 11.17 10.61 2.58
C ALA A 203 11.83 11.05 3.89
N ASN A 204 12.95 10.43 4.28
CA ASN A 204 13.65 10.63 5.55
C ASN A 204 14.59 11.85 5.54
N GLU A 205 14.18 12.92 4.87
CA GLU A 205 14.83 14.22 4.86
C GLU A 205 13.84 15.29 5.30
N SER A 206 14.22 16.08 6.32
CA SER A 206 13.38 17.12 6.90
C SER A 206 13.37 18.39 6.04
N PRO A 207 12.22 18.89 5.62
CA PRO A 207 12.10 20.22 5.03
C PRO A 207 12.06 21.34 6.09
N TYR A 208 11.95 20.99 7.36
CA TYR A 208 11.78 21.95 8.45
C TYR A 208 13.03 22.83 8.62
N GLY A 209 12.84 24.15 8.64
CA GLY A 209 13.93 25.14 8.66
C GLY A 209 14.16 25.83 7.32
N ALA A 210 13.50 25.37 6.25
CA ALA A 210 13.51 26.04 4.95
C ALA A 210 12.79 27.41 4.97
N GLY A 211 11.98 27.67 6.00
CA GLY A 211 11.16 28.86 6.08
C GLY A 211 10.14 28.93 4.94
N ALA A 212 9.88 30.12 4.39
CA ALA A 212 8.99 30.24 3.25
C ALA A 212 9.60 29.65 1.97
N LEU A 213 10.92 29.79 1.76
CA LEU A 213 11.70 29.25 0.63
C LEU A 213 13.22 29.53 0.72
N ALA A 214 13.66 30.43 1.61
CA ALA A 214 15.04 30.95 1.64
C ALA A 214 15.79 30.67 2.96
N GLY A 215 15.24 29.81 3.80
CA GLY A 215 15.75 29.61 5.15
C GLY A 215 15.37 30.75 6.10
N ASN A 216 16.14 30.92 7.19
CA ASN A 216 15.92 31.98 8.18
C ASN A 216 17.23 32.65 8.58
N THR A 217 17.14 33.86 9.18
CA THR A 217 18.28 34.64 9.67
C THR A 217 18.47 34.53 11.22
N LEU A 218 17.68 33.68 11.87
CA LEU A 218 17.60 33.60 13.33
C LEU A 218 18.60 32.60 13.94
N GLY A 219 19.38 31.91 13.10
CA GLY A 219 20.34 30.92 13.56
C GLY A 219 19.71 29.62 14.10
N LEU A 220 18.51 29.30 13.64
CA LEU A 220 17.84 28.05 14.02
C LEU A 220 18.58 26.85 13.41
N ASN A 221 18.84 25.84 14.25
CA ASN A 221 19.53 24.63 13.85
C ASN A 221 18.55 23.64 13.22
N ALA A 222 18.48 23.62 11.87
CA ALA A 222 17.60 22.70 11.10
C ALA A 222 17.97 21.21 11.33
N ASP A 223 19.29 20.88 11.43
CA ASP A 223 19.73 19.51 11.72
C ASP A 223 19.26 19.03 13.10
N GLY A 224 19.27 19.93 14.08
CA GLY A 224 18.75 19.65 15.42
C GLY A 224 17.24 19.35 15.39
N VAL A 225 16.46 20.14 14.66
CA VAL A 225 15.02 19.91 14.47
C VAL A 225 14.77 18.60 13.72
N ALA A 226 15.50 18.34 12.65
CA ALA A 226 15.39 17.10 11.88
C ALA A 226 15.58 15.87 12.79
N LYS A 227 16.62 15.88 13.60
CA LYS A 227 16.93 14.81 14.55
C LYS A 227 15.82 14.60 15.59
N GLU A 228 15.30 15.69 16.17
CA GLU A 228 14.19 15.62 17.15
C GLU A 228 12.90 15.04 16.53
N LEU A 229 12.72 15.22 15.22
CA LEU A 229 11.56 14.70 14.46
C LEU A 229 11.80 13.33 13.84
N GLY A 230 12.95 12.68 14.09
CA GLY A 230 13.27 11.36 13.58
C GLY A 230 13.61 11.33 12.07
N PHE A 231 14.15 12.42 11.54
CA PHE A 231 14.73 12.47 10.20
C PHE A 231 16.25 12.28 10.25
N ASP A 232 16.81 11.61 9.25
CA ASP A 232 18.25 11.36 9.15
C ASP A 232 19.02 12.56 8.60
N ALA A 233 18.36 13.42 7.81
CA ALA A 233 18.97 14.56 7.15
C ALA A 233 18.00 15.75 7.02
N VAL A 234 18.53 16.88 6.55
CA VAL A 234 17.77 18.07 6.14
C VAL A 234 17.76 18.13 4.61
N CYS A 235 16.66 18.54 4.01
CA CYS A 235 16.56 18.75 2.57
C CYS A 235 17.64 19.71 2.07
N ALA A 236 18.32 19.35 0.98
CA ALA A 236 19.50 20.05 0.49
C ALA A 236 19.21 21.49 -0.04
N ASN A 237 17.98 21.76 -0.46
CA ASN A 237 17.59 23.07 -1.01
C ASN A 237 16.26 23.52 -0.43
N SER A 238 16.22 24.74 0.13
CA SER A 238 15.05 25.27 0.82
C SER A 238 13.86 25.60 -0.09
N ILE A 239 14.09 25.88 -1.36
CA ILE A 239 13.00 26.07 -2.33
C ILE A 239 12.34 24.73 -2.64
N ASP A 240 13.15 23.71 -2.93
CA ASP A 240 12.69 22.35 -3.18
C ASP A 240 11.98 21.79 -1.94
N ALA A 241 12.55 21.95 -0.77
CA ALA A 241 12.00 21.48 0.51
C ALA A 241 10.56 21.94 0.77
N THR A 242 10.20 23.17 0.38
CA THR A 242 8.86 23.72 0.58
C THR A 242 7.86 23.34 -0.53
N ALA A 243 8.36 22.96 -1.70
CA ALA A 243 7.57 22.77 -2.92
C ALA A 243 7.39 21.30 -3.29
N SER A 244 8.41 20.46 -3.07
CA SER A 244 8.40 19.08 -3.55
C SER A 244 7.27 18.25 -2.95
N ARG A 245 6.51 17.61 -3.83
CA ARG A 245 5.46 16.64 -3.50
C ARG A 245 5.66 15.33 -4.25
N ASP A 246 6.83 15.14 -4.85
CA ASP A 246 7.24 13.88 -5.46
C ASP A 246 7.20 12.71 -4.46
N ILE A 247 7.63 12.95 -3.21
CA ILE A 247 7.51 12.00 -2.10
C ILE A 247 6.03 11.62 -1.84
N VAL A 248 5.11 12.58 -1.91
CA VAL A 248 3.68 12.35 -1.74
C VAL A 248 3.11 11.56 -2.92
N ALA A 249 3.49 11.97 -4.15
CA ALA A 249 3.07 11.29 -5.38
C ALA A 249 3.63 9.86 -5.48
N GLU A 250 4.85 9.62 -5.02
CA GLU A 250 5.44 8.28 -4.97
C GLU A 250 4.71 7.38 -3.97
N PHE A 251 4.34 7.90 -2.80
CA PHE A 251 3.48 7.17 -1.86
C PHE A 251 2.13 6.83 -2.48
N ALA A 252 1.50 7.79 -3.16
CA ALA A 252 0.23 7.57 -3.88
C ALA A 252 0.37 6.52 -4.99
N PHE A 253 1.51 6.50 -5.70
CA PHE A 253 1.81 5.46 -6.68
C PHE A 253 1.92 4.07 -6.04
N ILE A 254 2.61 3.95 -4.91
CA ILE A 254 2.73 2.67 -4.19
C ILE A 254 1.35 2.18 -3.75
N SER A 255 0.50 3.07 -3.20
CA SER A 255 -0.87 2.78 -2.81
C SER A 255 -1.72 2.29 -3.99
N ALA A 256 -1.59 2.93 -5.15
CA ALA A 256 -2.26 2.49 -6.38
C ALA A 256 -1.76 1.11 -6.85
N MET A 257 -0.46 0.83 -6.76
CA MET A 257 0.10 -0.49 -7.10
C MET A 257 -0.38 -1.59 -6.15
N ILE A 258 -0.52 -1.30 -4.87
CA ILE A 258 -1.15 -2.22 -3.91
C ILE A 258 -2.58 -2.53 -4.37
N GLY A 259 -3.36 -1.50 -4.74
CA GLY A 259 -4.70 -1.65 -5.27
C GLY A 259 -4.75 -2.55 -6.50
N VAL A 260 -3.85 -2.37 -7.45
CA VAL A 260 -3.75 -3.21 -8.67
C VAL A 260 -3.52 -4.68 -8.33
N ASP A 261 -2.58 -4.99 -7.43
CA ASP A 261 -2.25 -6.37 -7.08
C ASP A 261 -3.39 -7.04 -6.28
N ILE A 262 -4.03 -6.31 -5.36
CA ILE A 262 -5.23 -6.77 -4.63
C ILE A 262 -6.40 -6.99 -5.61
N SER A 263 -6.60 -6.10 -6.59
CA SER A 263 -7.64 -6.25 -7.61
C SER A 263 -7.47 -7.52 -8.45
N ARG A 264 -6.24 -7.86 -8.83
CA ARG A 264 -5.95 -9.09 -9.60
C ARG A 264 -6.28 -10.35 -8.81
N LEU A 265 -5.89 -10.41 -7.56
CA LEU A 265 -6.26 -11.52 -6.67
C LEU A 265 -7.77 -11.59 -6.45
N SER A 266 -8.41 -10.43 -6.29
CA SER A 266 -9.88 -10.33 -6.16
C SER A 266 -10.61 -10.91 -7.36
N GLU A 267 -10.15 -10.60 -8.57
CA GLU A 267 -10.73 -11.14 -9.82
C GLU A 267 -10.66 -12.66 -9.84
N GLU A 268 -9.52 -13.25 -9.49
CA GLU A 268 -9.39 -14.72 -9.43
C GLU A 268 -10.32 -15.32 -8.37
N ILE A 269 -10.42 -14.73 -7.17
CA ILE A 269 -11.33 -15.22 -6.12
C ILE A 269 -12.78 -15.16 -6.57
N ILE A 270 -13.21 -14.07 -7.25
CA ILE A 270 -14.55 -13.94 -7.79
C ILE A 270 -14.83 -15.05 -8.79
N ILE A 271 -13.92 -15.30 -9.74
CA ILE A 271 -14.04 -16.37 -10.73
C ILE A 271 -14.10 -17.73 -10.04
N TRP A 272 -13.19 -18.01 -9.11
CA TRP A 272 -13.13 -19.30 -8.41
C TRP A 272 -14.36 -19.56 -7.53
N ASN A 273 -15.02 -18.51 -7.06
CA ASN A 273 -16.22 -18.62 -6.20
C ASN A 273 -17.51 -18.78 -7.02
N THR A 274 -17.47 -18.63 -8.35
CA THR A 274 -18.65 -18.86 -9.19
C THR A 274 -19.09 -20.32 -9.12
N GLN A 275 -20.36 -20.58 -9.41
CA GLN A 275 -20.91 -21.94 -9.45
C GLN A 275 -20.27 -22.80 -10.55
N GLU A 276 -19.86 -22.18 -11.66
CA GLU A 276 -19.22 -22.82 -12.80
C GLU A 276 -17.84 -23.34 -12.45
N PHE A 277 -17.02 -22.55 -11.73
CA PHE A 277 -15.70 -22.96 -11.26
C PHE A 277 -15.81 -23.80 -9.99
N ALA A 278 -16.48 -23.28 -8.97
CA ALA A 278 -16.66 -23.91 -7.65
C ALA A 278 -15.33 -24.38 -7.02
N PHE A 279 -14.27 -23.58 -7.16
CA PHE A 279 -12.94 -23.87 -6.61
C PHE A 279 -12.78 -23.38 -5.17
N VAL A 280 -13.52 -22.32 -4.80
CA VAL A 280 -13.44 -21.65 -3.51
C VAL A 280 -14.83 -21.44 -2.93
N ARG A 281 -14.95 -21.62 -1.63
CA ARG A 281 -16.07 -21.19 -0.82
C ARG A 281 -15.59 -20.17 0.21
N LEU A 282 -16.23 -18.99 0.23
CA LEU A 282 -15.95 -17.96 1.19
C LEU A 282 -16.72 -18.22 2.51
N ASP A 283 -16.17 -17.77 3.61
CA ASP A 283 -16.81 -17.85 4.93
C ASP A 283 -18.01 -16.88 5.00
N ASP A 284 -19.02 -17.24 5.81
CA ASP A 284 -20.24 -16.46 5.97
C ASP A 284 -19.96 -15.07 6.56
N ALA A 285 -18.96 -14.94 7.43
CA ALA A 285 -18.55 -13.67 8.02
C ALA A 285 -17.91 -12.71 7.02
N TYR A 286 -17.49 -13.22 5.85
CA TYR A 286 -16.81 -12.46 4.78
C TYR A 286 -17.58 -12.48 3.46
N SER A 287 -18.89 -12.72 3.52
CA SER A 287 -19.78 -12.77 2.36
C SER A 287 -21.11 -12.11 2.71
N THR A 288 -21.86 -11.69 1.69
CA THR A 288 -23.22 -11.21 1.92
C THR A 288 -24.24 -12.09 1.17
N GLY A 289 -25.49 -12.04 1.63
CA GLY A 289 -26.62 -12.71 0.99
C GLY A 289 -27.41 -11.75 0.09
N SER A 290 -28.48 -12.28 -0.48
CA SER A 290 -29.46 -11.48 -1.20
C SER A 290 -30.75 -11.33 -0.41
N SER A 291 -31.33 -10.13 -0.39
CA SER A 291 -32.61 -9.87 0.29
C SER A 291 -33.81 -10.58 -0.39
N ILE A 292 -33.63 -11.03 -1.65
CA ILE A 292 -34.69 -11.67 -2.45
C ILE A 292 -34.36 -13.10 -2.85
N MET A 293 -33.07 -13.49 -2.88
CA MET A 293 -32.60 -14.81 -3.30
C MET A 293 -31.91 -15.51 -2.11
N PRO A 294 -32.61 -16.36 -1.34
CA PRO A 294 -32.06 -16.95 -0.11
C PRO A 294 -30.82 -17.83 -0.31
N GLN A 295 -30.65 -18.40 -1.50
CA GLN A 295 -29.53 -19.27 -1.84
C GLN A 295 -28.28 -18.50 -2.27
N LYS A 296 -28.37 -17.18 -2.52
CA LYS A 296 -27.28 -16.39 -3.10
C LYS A 296 -26.29 -15.96 -2.01
N LYS A 297 -25.01 -16.16 -2.29
CA LYS A 297 -23.89 -15.73 -1.46
C LYS A 297 -22.87 -15.04 -2.36
N ASN A 298 -22.54 -13.78 -2.02
CA ASN A 298 -21.74 -12.90 -2.87
C ASN A 298 -20.32 -12.74 -2.32
N PRO A 299 -19.28 -12.63 -3.18
CA PRO A 299 -17.89 -12.36 -2.79
C PRO A 299 -17.62 -10.85 -2.61
N ASP A 300 -18.45 -10.14 -1.80
CA ASP A 300 -18.46 -8.67 -1.75
C ASP A 300 -17.12 -8.05 -1.40
N ILE A 301 -16.32 -8.68 -0.51
CA ILE A 301 -15.00 -8.15 -0.16
C ILE A 301 -14.09 -8.13 -1.39
N ALA A 302 -14.09 -9.18 -2.19
CA ALA A 302 -13.31 -9.22 -3.41
C ALA A 302 -13.82 -8.20 -4.46
N GLU A 303 -15.14 -8.03 -4.59
CA GLU A 303 -15.73 -7.03 -5.49
C GLU A 303 -15.41 -5.60 -5.03
N LEU A 304 -15.54 -5.29 -3.74
CA LEU A 304 -15.18 -4.00 -3.18
C LEU A 304 -13.67 -3.71 -3.31
N ALA A 305 -12.82 -4.71 -3.12
CA ALA A 305 -11.38 -4.57 -3.30
C ALA A 305 -11.03 -4.22 -4.75
N ARG A 306 -11.64 -4.91 -5.72
CA ARG A 306 -11.52 -4.60 -7.15
C ARG A 306 -12.03 -3.18 -7.46
N GLY A 307 -13.18 -2.78 -6.92
CA GLY A 307 -13.75 -1.45 -7.11
C GLY A 307 -12.88 -0.33 -6.52
N LYS A 308 -12.40 -0.52 -5.28
CA LYS A 308 -11.57 0.47 -4.56
C LYS A 308 -10.20 0.68 -5.22
N SER A 309 -9.66 -0.28 -5.97
CA SER A 309 -8.42 -0.09 -6.73
C SER A 309 -8.54 1.04 -7.76
N GLY A 310 -9.71 1.22 -8.36
CA GLY A 310 -9.98 2.34 -9.27
C GLY A 310 -9.93 3.69 -8.56
N ARG A 311 -10.38 3.76 -7.29
CA ARG A 311 -10.30 4.97 -6.47
C ARG A 311 -8.83 5.33 -6.19
N LEU A 312 -8.01 4.38 -5.73
CA LEU A 312 -6.58 4.59 -5.48
C LEU A 312 -5.82 5.10 -6.72
N ILE A 313 -6.17 4.59 -7.92
CA ILE A 313 -5.61 5.05 -9.19
C ILE A 313 -6.09 6.48 -9.51
N GLY A 314 -7.37 6.78 -9.23
CA GLY A 314 -7.94 8.09 -9.44
C GLY A 314 -7.24 9.18 -8.61
N ASP A 315 -6.98 8.90 -7.33
CA ASP A 315 -6.28 9.80 -6.40
C ASP A 315 -4.87 10.12 -6.88
N LEU A 316 -4.11 9.09 -7.28
CA LEU A 316 -2.78 9.29 -7.89
C LEU A 316 -2.87 10.17 -9.14
N THR A 317 -3.84 9.91 -10.00
CA THR A 317 -4.00 10.65 -11.27
C THR A 317 -4.34 12.12 -11.02
N GLY A 318 -5.24 12.40 -10.07
CA GLY A 318 -5.60 13.75 -9.64
C GLY A 318 -4.40 14.53 -9.10
N LEU A 319 -3.65 13.89 -8.18
CA LEU A 319 -2.44 14.47 -7.61
C LEU A 319 -1.38 14.80 -8.69
N MET A 320 -1.10 13.87 -9.60
CA MET A 320 -0.16 14.11 -10.71
C MET A 320 -0.63 15.25 -11.63
N ALA A 321 -1.94 15.37 -11.86
CA ALA A 321 -2.50 16.45 -12.65
C ALA A 321 -2.34 17.81 -11.96
N THR A 322 -2.46 17.87 -10.64
CA THR A 322 -2.19 19.07 -9.85
C THR A 322 -0.72 19.49 -9.95
N LEU A 323 0.21 18.57 -9.75
CA LEU A 323 1.64 18.88 -9.65
C LEU A 323 2.29 19.32 -10.97
N LYS A 324 1.83 18.79 -12.12
CA LYS A 324 2.50 18.95 -13.44
C LYS A 324 2.71 20.38 -13.93
N GLY A 325 1.94 21.34 -13.45
CA GLY A 325 1.94 22.70 -13.99
C GLY A 325 2.43 23.76 -13.00
N LEU A 326 2.90 23.36 -11.81
CA LEU A 326 3.30 24.29 -10.77
C LEU A 326 4.74 24.77 -10.95
N PRO A 327 5.03 26.05 -10.65
CA PRO A 327 6.40 26.55 -10.53
C PRO A 327 7.06 25.98 -9.28
N THR A 328 8.37 26.21 -9.15
CA THR A 328 9.10 25.93 -7.90
C THR A 328 8.63 26.85 -6.76
N ALA A 329 8.94 26.47 -5.52
CA ALA A 329 8.40 27.02 -4.28
C ALA A 329 6.90 26.72 -4.08
N TYR A 330 6.34 27.17 -2.97
CA TYR A 330 4.97 26.85 -2.58
C TYR A 330 3.95 27.66 -3.41
N ALA A 331 2.98 26.94 -3.97
CA ALA A 331 1.73 27.50 -4.47
C ALA A 331 0.56 26.85 -3.72
N ARG A 332 -0.56 27.57 -3.58
CA ARG A 332 -1.71 27.08 -2.79
C ARG A 332 -2.38 25.84 -3.38
N ASP A 333 -2.18 25.55 -4.66
CA ASP A 333 -2.54 24.30 -5.33
C ASP A 333 -2.01 23.06 -4.57
N LEU A 334 -0.88 23.18 -3.87
CA LEU A 334 -0.29 22.12 -3.06
C LEU A 334 -1.16 21.75 -1.81
N GLN A 335 -2.25 22.46 -1.54
CA GLN A 335 -3.22 22.07 -0.54
C GLN A 335 -3.98 20.80 -0.95
N GLU A 336 -4.11 20.54 -2.26
CA GLU A 336 -4.74 19.34 -2.82
C GLU A 336 -3.89 18.05 -2.66
N ASP A 337 -2.67 18.15 -2.12
CA ASP A 337 -1.78 17.00 -1.92
C ASP A 337 -2.29 16.03 -0.84
N LYS A 338 -3.05 16.54 0.14
CA LYS A 338 -3.42 15.80 1.34
C LYS A 338 -4.62 14.88 1.14
N GLU A 339 -5.70 15.39 0.56
CA GLU A 339 -6.95 14.63 0.44
C GLU A 339 -6.75 13.33 -0.34
N ALA A 340 -5.98 13.37 -1.43
CA ALA A 340 -5.68 12.19 -2.25
C ALA A 340 -4.99 11.08 -1.44
N VAL A 341 -3.94 11.39 -0.69
CA VAL A 341 -3.19 10.37 0.07
C VAL A 341 -3.92 9.97 1.35
N PHE A 342 -4.68 10.87 1.96
CA PHE A 342 -5.52 10.54 3.12
C PHE A 342 -6.62 9.55 2.74
N ASP A 343 -7.28 9.77 1.62
CA ASP A 343 -8.30 8.86 1.09
C ASP A 343 -7.73 7.47 0.75
N GLN A 344 -6.53 7.44 0.15
CA GLN A 344 -5.83 6.19 -0.12
C GLN A 344 -5.50 5.42 1.16
N ILE A 345 -5.00 6.10 2.19
CA ILE A 345 -4.68 5.52 3.49
C ILE A 345 -5.95 4.95 4.12
N ASP A 346 -7.01 5.77 4.26
CA ASP A 346 -8.30 5.35 4.85
C ASP A 346 -8.88 4.15 4.10
N THR A 347 -8.76 4.14 2.77
CA THR A 347 -9.20 3.02 1.93
C THR A 347 -8.41 1.75 2.23
N LEU A 348 -7.07 1.81 2.30
CA LEU A 348 -6.22 0.65 2.54
C LEU A 348 -6.36 0.12 3.97
N GLU A 349 -6.50 1.01 4.95
CA GLU A 349 -6.64 0.64 6.38
C GLU A 349 -7.93 -0.15 6.66
N VAL A 350 -9.00 0.13 5.94
CA VAL A 350 -10.26 -0.61 6.05
C VAL A 350 -10.24 -1.87 5.17
N LEU A 351 -9.69 -1.77 3.96
CA LEU A 351 -9.72 -2.85 2.98
C LEU A 351 -8.83 -4.04 3.37
N LEU A 352 -7.56 -3.78 3.72
CA LEU A 352 -6.56 -4.85 3.90
C LEU A 352 -6.89 -5.81 5.04
N PRO A 353 -7.38 -5.38 6.22
CA PRO A 353 -7.81 -6.30 7.27
C PRO A 353 -8.97 -7.20 6.85
N ALA A 354 -10.00 -6.65 6.19
CA ALA A 354 -11.14 -7.40 5.68
C ALA A 354 -10.71 -8.42 4.62
N PHE A 355 -9.82 -8.01 3.73
CA PHE A 355 -9.25 -8.87 2.68
C PHE A 355 -8.41 -10.01 3.27
N ALA A 356 -7.56 -9.72 4.25
CA ALA A 356 -6.77 -10.74 4.95
C ALA A 356 -7.67 -11.75 5.70
N GLY A 357 -8.76 -11.27 6.32
CA GLY A 357 -9.74 -12.14 6.98
C GLY A 357 -10.44 -13.07 6.00
N MET A 358 -10.88 -12.57 4.85
CA MET A 358 -11.46 -13.37 3.77
C MET A 358 -10.47 -14.46 3.31
N LEU A 359 -9.22 -14.09 3.02
CA LEU A 359 -8.19 -15.04 2.59
C LEU A 359 -7.90 -16.13 3.63
N LYS A 360 -7.86 -15.75 4.91
CA LYS A 360 -7.57 -16.69 6.00
C LYS A 360 -8.65 -17.76 6.16
N THR A 361 -9.90 -17.43 5.88
CA THR A 361 -11.07 -18.28 6.15
C THR A 361 -11.63 -18.98 4.91
N MET A 362 -11.21 -18.59 3.71
CA MET A 362 -11.67 -19.23 2.47
C MET A 362 -11.26 -20.69 2.41
N GLN A 363 -12.14 -21.53 1.85
CA GLN A 363 -11.97 -22.97 1.76
C GLN A 363 -11.90 -23.38 0.29
N PHE A 364 -10.91 -24.20 -0.06
CA PHE A 364 -10.73 -24.72 -1.41
C PHE A 364 -11.39 -26.11 -1.55
N ASP A 365 -12.04 -26.35 -2.67
CA ASP A 365 -12.51 -27.68 -3.06
C ASP A 365 -11.38 -28.41 -3.81
N PHE A 366 -10.51 -29.10 -3.07
CA PHE A 366 -9.37 -29.82 -3.64
C PHE A 366 -9.79 -30.91 -4.62
N LYS A 367 -10.96 -31.53 -4.42
CA LYS A 367 -11.49 -32.52 -5.33
C LYS A 367 -11.83 -31.87 -6.68
N ARG A 368 -12.58 -30.78 -6.65
CA ARG A 368 -12.97 -30.05 -7.85
C ARG A 368 -11.76 -29.49 -8.60
N LEU A 369 -10.78 -28.96 -7.89
CA LEU A 369 -9.51 -28.49 -8.47
C LEU A 369 -8.78 -29.61 -9.21
N ARG A 370 -8.64 -30.79 -8.57
CA ARG A 370 -7.99 -31.96 -9.16
C ARG A 370 -8.73 -32.48 -10.38
N GLU A 371 -10.05 -32.60 -10.33
CA GLU A 371 -10.87 -33.03 -11.46
C GLU A 371 -10.67 -32.16 -12.71
N GLN A 372 -10.40 -30.87 -12.53
CA GLN A 372 -10.21 -29.93 -13.63
C GLN A 372 -8.74 -29.76 -14.07
N SER A 373 -7.79 -30.23 -13.29
CA SER A 373 -6.37 -29.88 -13.46
C SER A 373 -5.73 -30.40 -14.73
N ALA A 374 -6.14 -31.58 -15.23
CA ALA A 374 -5.57 -32.21 -16.42
C ALA A 374 -6.54 -32.29 -17.61
N THR A 375 -7.73 -31.67 -17.51
CA THR A 375 -8.74 -31.72 -18.60
C THR A 375 -8.37 -30.77 -19.73
N GLY A 376 -8.96 -31.05 -20.92
CA GLY A 376 -8.79 -30.22 -22.13
C GLY A 376 -7.40 -30.35 -22.74
N PHE A 377 -6.85 -31.53 -22.71
CA PHE A 377 -5.53 -31.88 -23.27
C PHE A 377 -4.37 -31.12 -22.62
N ALA A 378 -4.52 -30.69 -21.35
CA ALA A 378 -3.53 -29.88 -20.62
C ALA A 378 -2.15 -30.56 -20.49
N LEU A 379 -2.10 -31.89 -20.73
CA LEU A 379 -0.86 -32.69 -20.69
C LEU A 379 -0.13 -32.78 -22.05
N ALA A 380 -0.63 -32.11 -23.11
CA ALA A 380 -0.02 -32.19 -24.44
C ALA A 380 1.44 -31.68 -24.45
N THR A 381 1.72 -30.61 -23.70
CA THR A 381 3.10 -30.09 -23.56
C THR A 381 4.03 -31.10 -22.90
N ASP A 382 3.53 -31.91 -21.95
CA ASP A 382 4.33 -32.94 -21.27
C ASP A 382 4.79 -34.02 -22.25
N ILE A 383 3.91 -34.40 -23.21
CA ILE A 383 4.28 -35.33 -24.29
C ILE A 383 5.38 -34.73 -25.16
N ALA A 384 5.20 -33.47 -25.62
CA ALA A 384 6.19 -32.81 -26.48
C ALA A 384 7.57 -32.66 -25.79
N GLU A 385 7.59 -32.21 -24.53
CA GLU A 385 8.83 -32.03 -23.76
C GLU A 385 9.48 -33.37 -23.43
N TRP A 386 8.70 -34.43 -23.16
CA TRP A 386 9.22 -35.77 -22.97
C TRP A 386 9.89 -36.30 -24.24
N LEU A 387 9.27 -36.13 -25.41
CA LEU A 387 9.84 -36.52 -26.69
C LEU A 387 11.17 -35.79 -26.97
N VAL A 388 11.25 -34.52 -26.65
CA VAL A 388 12.52 -33.77 -26.77
C VAL A 388 13.60 -34.37 -25.88
N LYS A 389 13.27 -34.80 -24.67
CA LYS A 389 14.24 -35.54 -23.80
C LYS A 389 14.69 -36.89 -24.36
N GLN A 390 13.88 -37.50 -25.25
CA GLN A 390 14.27 -38.71 -26.00
C GLN A 390 15.09 -38.37 -27.25
N GLY A 391 15.43 -37.10 -27.50
CA GLY A 391 16.21 -36.67 -28.66
C GLY A 391 15.41 -36.31 -29.90
N VAL A 392 14.06 -36.30 -29.82
CA VAL A 392 13.19 -35.88 -30.92
C VAL A 392 13.26 -34.35 -31.08
N PRO A 393 13.53 -33.82 -32.29
CA PRO A 393 13.53 -32.38 -32.53
C PRO A 393 12.17 -31.76 -32.13
N PHE A 394 12.18 -30.60 -31.46
CA PHE A 394 10.97 -29.98 -30.91
C PHE A 394 9.82 -29.84 -31.92
N ARG A 395 10.13 -29.47 -33.17
CA ARG A 395 9.08 -29.37 -34.23
C ARG A 395 8.38 -30.68 -34.45
N ASN A 396 9.09 -31.79 -34.48
CA ASN A 396 8.52 -33.13 -34.64
C ASN A 396 7.77 -33.52 -33.35
N ALA A 397 8.34 -33.30 -32.20
CA ALA A 397 7.72 -33.55 -30.90
C ALA A 397 6.40 -32.80 -30.73
N HIS A 398 6.31 -31.55 -31.15
CA HIS A 398 5.06 -30.78 -31.17
C HIS A 398 4.03 -31.36 -32.10
N THR A 399 4.42 -31.77 -33.33
CA THR A 399 3.53 -32.41 -34.29
C THR A 399 2.99 -33.74 -33.75
N LEU A 400 3.85 -34.59 -33.20
CA LEU A 400 3.46 -35.88 -32.62
C LEU A 400 2.52 -35.69 -31.41
N SER A 401 2.80 -34.73 -30.54
CA SER A 401 1.88 -34.36 -29.44
C SER A 401 0.51 -33.94 -29.98
N GLY A 402 0.48 -33.13 -31.06
CA GLY A 402 -0.76 -32.73 -31.73
C GLY A 402 -1.53 -33.91 -32.31
N LEU A 403 -0.84 -34.94 -32.82
CA LEU A 403 -1.49 -36.20 -33.29
C LEU A 403 -2.08 -37.00 -32.11
N CYS A 404 -1.43 -36.99 -30.94
CA CYS A 404 -1.98 -37.58 -29.72
C CYS A 404 -3.26 -36.86 -29.30
N VAL A 405 -3.28 -35.52 -29.34
CA VAL A 405 -4.50 -34.73 -29.07
C VAL A 405 -5.61 -35.10 -30.04
N LYS A 406 -5.33 -35.09 -31.34
CA LYS A 406 -6.31 -35.47 -32.36
C LYS A 406 -6.89 -36.87 -32.12
N ARG A 407 -6.03 -37.85 -31.79
CA ARG A 407 -6.46 -39.19 -31.47
C ARG A 407 -7.34 -39.26 -30.22
N ALA A 408 -7.02 -38.51 -29.19
CA ALA A 408 -7.84 -38.42 -27.98
C ALA A 408 -9.21 -37.79 -28.27
N GLU A 409 -9.29 -36.79 -29.15
CA GLU A 409 -10.56 -36.23 -29.64
C GLU A 409 -11.38 -37.28 -30.39
N GLU A 410 -10.77 -38.11 -31.27
CA GLU A 410 -11.45 -39.16 -32.04
C GLU A 410 -12.08 -40.21 -31.13
N ILE A 411 -11.47 -40.56 -30.00
CA ILE A 411 -12.04 -41.53 -29.03
C ILE A 411 -13.01 -40.89 -28.03
N GLY A 412 -13.16 -39.55 -28.07
CA GLY A 412 -14.00 -38.79 -27.10
C GLY A 412 -13.48 -38.77 -25.69
N GLY A 413 -12.15 -38.90 -25.52
CA GLY A 413 -11.43 -38.91 -24.24
C GLY A 413 -10.41 -37.78 -24.11
N ASP A 414 -9.48 -37.93 -23.15
CA ASP A 414 -8.33 -37.05 -22.95
C ASP A 414 -7.02 -37.85 -23.21
N LEU A 415 -5.87 -37.19 -23.15
CA LEU A 415 -4.55 -37.80 -23.42
C LEU A 415 -4.21 -38.97 -22.51
N ALA A 416 -4.71 -38.98 -21.28
CA ALA A 416 -4.54 -40.09 -20.34
C ALA A 416 -5.35 -41.36 -20.75
N ASP A 417 -6.40 -41.20 -21.56
CA ASP A 417 -7.27 -42.28 -22.00
C ASP A 417 -6.74 -43.02 -23.22
N LEU A 418 -5.73 -42.49 -23.93
CA LEU A 418 -5.08 -43.17 -25.06
C LEU A 418 -4.49 -44.50 -24.60
N SER A 419 -4.62 -45.55 -25.41
CA SER A 419 -3.98 -46.85 -25.16
C SER A 419 -2.46 -46.81 -25.44
N ASP A 420 -1.73 -47.78 -24.93
CA ASP A 420 -0.32 -47.92 -25.26
C ASP A 420 -0.10 -48.18 -26.76
N ASP A 421 -1.06 -48.88 -27.42
CA ASP A 421 -1.05 -49.11 -28.87
C ASP A 421 -1.27 -47.77 -29.64
N ASP A 422 -2.13 -46.87 -29.16
CA ASP A 422 -2.29 -45.54 -29.77
C ASP A 422 -0.96 -44.77 -29.72
N PHE A 423 -0.29 -44.74 -28.59
CA PHE A 423 1.04 -44.10 -28.46
C PHE A 423 2.08 -44.81 -29.35
N ALA A 424 2.14 -46.15 -29.33
CA ALA A 424 3.07 -46.88 -30.16
C ALA A 424 2.91 -46.58 -31.65
N ASN A 425 1.66 -46.51 -32.14
CA ASN A 425 1.39 -46.19 -33.51
C ASN A 425 1.74 -44.75 -33.90
N ILE A 426 1.44 -43.77 -33.01
CA ILE A 426 1.70 -42.36 -33.30
C ILE A 426 3.20 -42.04 -33.23
N LEU A 427 3.92 -42.69 -32.32
CA LEU A 427 5.34 -42.39 -32.02
C LEU A 427 6.28 -43.34 -32.75
N ASP A 428 5.79 -44.21 -33.63
CA ASP A 428 6.61 -45.17 -34.40
C ASP A 428 7.73 -44.47 -35.20
N GLY A 429 8.91 -45.05 -35.14
CA GLY A 429 10.09 -44.50 -35.79
C GLY A 429 10.77 -43.30 -35.07
N PHE A 430 10.16 -42.77 -33.98
CA PHE A 430 10.74 -41.69 -33.22
C PHE A 430 11.28 -42.09 -31.82
N ILE A 431 10.64 -43.10 -31.19
CA ILE A 431 11.04 -43.62 -29.89
C ILE A 431 10.97 -45.14 -29.85
N ASP A 432 11.66 -45.76 -28.88
CA ASP A 432 11.45 -47.16 -28.54
C ASP A 432 10.16 -47.34 -27.74
N CYS A 433 9.25 -48.24 -28.20
CA CYS A 433 7.96 -48.49 -27.54
C CYS A 433 8.12 -48.89 -26.04
N ASN A 434 9.28 -49.49 -25.66
CA ASN A 434 9.61 -49.78 -24.27
C ASN A 434 9.66 -48.53 -23.37
N GLN A 435 9.69 -47.31 -23.93
CA GLN A 435 9.67 -46.03 -23.19
C GLN A 435 8.26 -45.53 -22.90
N ILE A 436 7.21 -46.08 -23.52
CA ILE A 436 5.80 -45.65 -23.31
C ILE A 436 5.39 -45.71 -21.81
N PRO A 437 5.76 -46.71 -21.02
CA PRO A 437 5.48 -46.71 -19.58
C PRO A 437 6.07 -45.52 -18.82
N ASN A 438 7.19 -44.94 -19.30
CA ASN A 438 7.76 -43.73 -18.72
C ASN A 438 6.98 -42.47 -19.11
N LEU A 439 6.45 -42.39 -20.33
CA LEU A 439 5.52 -41.35 -20.76
C LEU A 439 4.24 -41.39 -19.90
N ARG A 440 3.65 -42.57 -19.69
CA ARG A 440 2.46 -42.75 -18.83
C ARG A 440 2.57 -42.13 -17.45
N LYS A 441 3.76 -42.20 -16.82
CA LYS A 441 4.00 -41.60 -15.50
C LYS A 441 3.83 -40.08 -15.50
N LEU A 442 4.04 -39.42 -16.65
CA LEU A 442 3.89 -37.99 -16.81
C LEU A 442 2.45 -37.58 -17.14
N LEU A 443 1.64 -38.50 -17.69
CA LEU A 443 0.27 -38.24 -18.14
C LEU A 443 -0.73 -38.28 -16.95
N SER A 444 -0.41 -37.51 -15.93
CA SER A 444 -1.26 -37.22 -14.78
C SER A 444 -0.94 -35.82 -14.28
N SER A 445 -1.88 -35.21 -13.52
CA SER A 445 -1.62 -33.91 -12.89
C SER A 445 -0.38 -33.95 -12.02
N ASP A 446 -0.20 -34.99 -11.21
CA ASP A 446 0.93 -35.15 -10.31
C ASP A 446 2.25 -35.35 -11.06
N GLY A 447 2.26 -36.18 -12.09
CA GLY A 447 3.44 -36.42 -12.94
C GLY A 447 3.87 -35.15 -13.68
N SER A 448 2.92 -34.43 -14.26
CA SER A 448 3.13 -33.16 -14.94
C SER A 448 3.75 -32.11 -13.98
N VAL A 449 3.13 -31.90 -12.81
CA VAL A 449 3.63 -30.97 -11.79
C VAL A 449 5.01 -31.38 -11.30
N ALA A 450 5.24 -32.66 -10.95
CA ALA A 450 6.51 -33.14 -10.43
C ALA A 450 7.66 -32.96 -11.43
N SER A 451 7.38 -32.98 -12.75
CA SER A 451 8.39 -32.80 -13.79
C SER A 451 8.94 -31.37 -13.91
N ARG A 452 8.23 -30.35 -13.42
CA ARG A 452 8.53 -28.92 -13.59
C ARG A 452 9.41 -28.37 -12.47
N CYS A 453 10.64 -28.91 -12.38
CA CYS A 453 11.61 -28.65 -11.33
C CYS A 453 12.55 -27.45 -11.60
N THR A 454 12.31 -26.63 -12.63
CA THR A 454 13.08 -25.40 -12.84
C THR A 454 12.85 -24.43 -11.67
N ARG A 455 13.85 -23.57 -11.37
CA ARG A 455 13.70 -22.56 -10.31
C ARG A 455 12.46 -21.69 -10.58
N GLY A 456 11.63 -21.52 -9.57
CA GLY A 456 10.35 -20.80 -9.70
C GLY A 456 9.25 -21.63 -10.37
N GLY A 457 9.49 -22.90 -10.72
CA GLY A 457 8.48 -23.81 -11.27
C GLY A 457 7.48 -24.32 -10.23
N THR A 458 6.48 -25.09 -10.71
CA THR A 458 5.36 -25.55 -9.88
C THR A 458 5.62 -26.84 -9.11
N ALA A 459 6.73 -27.55 -9.34
CA ALA A 459 7.04 -28.78 -8.57
C ALA A 459 7.08 -28.46 -7.07
N LEU A 460 6.58 -29.38 -6.23
CA LEU A 460 6.43 -29.17 -4.78
C LEU A 460 7.72 -28.67 -4.13
N VAL A 461 8.87 -29.24 -4.48
CA VAL A 461 10.19 -28.81 -3.95
C VAL A 461 10.45 -27.31 -4.24
N ARG A 462 10.05 -26.81 -5.41
CA ARG A 462 10.22 -25.40 -5.81
C ARG A 462 9.23 -24.48 -5.13
N VAL A 463 8.02 -24.95 -4.89
CA VAL A 463 7.01 -24.20 -4.15
C VAL A 463 7.39 -24.08 -2.68
N LEU A 464 7.93 -25.12 -2.06
CA LEU A 464 8.45 -25.08 -0.69
C LEU A 464 9.64 -24.11 -0.56
N GLU A 465 10.55 -24.05 -1.55
CA GLU A 465 11.61 -23.04 -1.61
C GLU A 465 11.02 -21.61 -1.64
N GLN A 466 10.01 -21.37 -2.47
CA GLN A 466 9.33 -20.07 -2.57
C GLN A 466 8.66 -19.67 -1.26
N ILE A 467 7.98 -20.60 -0.58
CA ILE A 467 7.34 -20.36 0.72
C ILE A 467 8.39 -19.94 1.75
N ASN A 468 9.50 -20.69 1.85
CA ASN A 468 10.57 -20.39 2.81
C ASN A 468 11.22 -19.03 2.53
N GLU A 469 11.45 -18.69 1.26
CA GLU A 469 11.99 -17.38 0.87
C GLU A 469 11.03 -16.25 1.21
N ALA A 470 9.72 -16.43 0.95
CA ALA A 470 8.71 -15.44 1.29
C ALA A 470 8.57 -15.23 2.81
N GLU A 471 8.63 -16.30 3.61
CA GLU A 471 8.63 -16.20 5.08
C GLU A 471 9.85 -15.44 5.61
N SER A 472 11.02 -15.66 5.01
CA SER A 472 12.23 -14.90 5.35
C SER A 472 12.04 -13.40 5.08
N LYS A 473 11.46 -13.04 3.91
CA LYS A 473 11.16 -11.65 3.57
C LYS A 473 10.08 -11.03 4.48
N VAL A 474 9.05 -11.79 4.83
CA VAL A 474 8.04 -11.36 5.80
C VAL A 474 8.69 -11.03 7.15
N ASN A 475 9.63 -11.85 7.62
CA ASN A 475 10.35 -11.60 8.88
C ASN A 475 11.28 -10.38 8.77
N GLU A 476 11.95 -10.20 7.64
CA GLU A 476 12.79 -9.03 7.36
C GLU A 476 11.98 -7.74 7.40
N TYR A 477 10.88 -7.67 6.63
CA TYR A 477 10.04 -6.48 6.54
C TYR A 477 9.20 -6.20 7.80
N SER A 478 8.98 -7.21 8.64
CA SER A 478 8.34 -7.01 9.96
C SER A 478 9.13 -6.05 10.84
N LYS A 479 10.45 -5.94 10.66
CA LYS A 479 11.30 -4.97 11.39
C LYS A 479 10.96 -3.55 10.98
N PHE A 480 10.79 -3.28 9.69
CA PHE A 480 10.34 -1.99 9.19
C PHE A 480 8.93 -1.66 9.68
N ALA A 481 7.99 -2.60 9.53
CA ALA A 481 6.59 -2.39 9.91
C ALA A 481 6.39 -2.15 11.41
N SER A 482 7.29 -2.67 12.27
CA SER A 482 7.24 -2.49 13.73
C SER A 482 8.12 -1.36 14.25
N SER A 483 8.95 -0.72 13.40
CA SER A 483 9.73 0.44 13.79
C SER A 483 8.85 1.69 13.88
N THR A 484 9.21 2.62 14.74
CA THR A 484 8.66 3.99 14.66
C THR A 484 9.43 4.81 13.64
N SER A 485 8.85 5.89 13.15
CA SER A 485 9.54 6.81 12.23
C SER A 485 10.74 7.51 12.87
N ASP A 486 10.82 7.50 14.21
CA ASP A 486 11.92 8.03 15.02
C ASP A 486 12.90 6.94 15.53
N GLY A 487 12.75 5.70 15.07
CA GLY A 487 13.58 4.56 15.48
C GLY A 487 13.20 3.94 16.83
N SER A 488 12.20 4.44 17.54
CA SER A 488 11.68 3.82 18.76
C SER A 488 10.60 2.76 18.44
N ALA A 489 10.44 1.73 19.27
CA ALA A 489 9.47 0.67 19.01
C ALA A 489 8.02 1.15 19.24
N TYR A 490 7.14 0.89 18.27
CA TYR A 490 5.71 1.23 18.33
C TYR A 490 5.04 0.55 19.54
N SER A 491 4.63 1.32 20.53
CA SER A 491 3.72 0.81 21.57
C SER A 491 2.30 0.85 21.02
N SER A 492 1.65 -0.31 20.91
CA SER A 492 0.30 -0.52 20.37
C SER A 492 -0.82 0.08 21.24
N SER A 493 -0.71 1.34 21.65
CA SER A 493 -1.66 2.02 22.52
C SER A 493 -2.23 3.30 21.92
N SER A 494 -2.59 3.27 20.64
CA SER A 494 -3.52 4.27 20.09
C SER A 494 -4.57 3.54 19.27
N LYS A 495 -5.73 3.35 19.94
CA LYS A 495 -6.97 2.94 19.29
C LYS A 495 -7.60 4.11 18.57
#